data_748c51635b05802a727a5300720646cf
#
_entry.id   748c51635b05802a727a5300720646cf
#
_cell.length_a   1.000
_cell.length_b   1.000
_cell.length_c   1.000
_cell.angle_alpha   90.00
_cell.angle_beta   90.00
_cell.angle_gamma   90.00
#
_symmetry.space_group_name_H-M   'P 1'
#
loop_
_entity.id
_entity.type
_entity.pdbx_description
1 polymer ?
#
loop_
_entity_poly.entity_id
_entity_poly.type
_entity_poly.pdbx_seq_one_letter_code
_entity_poly.pdbx_strand_id
1 'polypeptide(L)'
;MLAEGPDAYPFVWEMNLKGANLAMGQQFVGVARAAYDIALDYAKEWVQGGCPIIEHQNVKNRLFGMFQKVEAARSHVRRVSLADAVKPGGVPFQYAASVKVLATQSAFEVAHDAIQLLGGNGLTHEYLAEKLFRDARSSLIEDGENSMLGLMAAARL
;
A
#
# COMPACT_ATOMS: atom_id res chain seq x y z
N MET A 1 4.92 8.99 32.73
CA MET A 1 5.98 9.60 31.92
C MET A 1 6.53 8.52 30.99
N LEU A 2 6.62 8.78 29.66
CA LEU A 2 7.03 7.73 28.69
C LEU A 2 8.55 7.55 28.60
N ALA A 3 9.31 8.61 28.79
CA ALA A 3 10.78 8.62 28.81
C ALA A 3 11.30 9.92 29.42
N GLU A 4 12.52 9.91 29.95
CA GLU A 4 13.24 11.05 30.50
C GLU A 4 14.67 11.09 29.99
N GLY A 5 15.27 12.28 29.96
CA GLY A 5 16.65 12.50 29.54
C GLY A 5 16.80 12.88 28.05
N PRO A 6 18.05 13.09 27.59
CA PRO A 6 18.33 13.62 26.25
C PRO A 6 17.86 12.69 25.11
N ASP A 7 17.79 11.38 25.36
CA ASP A 7 17.34 10.41 24.36
C ASP A 7 15.84 10.12 24.37
N ALA A 8 15.08 10.81 25.26
CA ALA A 8 13.65 10.57 25.43
C ALA A 8 12.86 10.90 24.15
N TYR A 9 13.15 12.03 23.50
CA TYR A 9 12.46 12.43 22.29
C TYR A 9 12.74 11.47 21.10
N PRO A 10 13.99 11.16 20.76
CA PRO A 10 14.28 10.19 19.71
C PRO A 10 13.61 8.82 19.94
N PHE A 11 13.62 8.32 21.17
CA PHE A 11 13.00 7.04 21.53
C PHE A 11 11.48 7.05 21.31
N VAL A 12 10.78 8.06 21.85
CA VAL A 12 9.31 8.17 21.72
C VAL A 12 8.92 8.39 20.25
N TRP A 13 9.67 9.21 19.52
CA TRP A 13 9.44 9.45 18.10
C TRP A 13 9.58 8.18 17.26
N GLU A 14 10.66 7.41 17.47
CA GLU A 14 10.87 6.14 16.74
C GLU A 14 9.77 5.11 17.06
N MET A 15 9.35 5.02 18.32
CA MET A 15 8.28 4.11 18.75
C MET A 15 6.95 4.48 18.08
N ASN A 16 6.59 5.77 18.06
CA ASN A 16 5.38 6.25 17.39
C ASN A 16 5.43 6.01 15.88
N LEU A 17 6.54 6.37 15.25
CA LEU A 17 6.72 6.19 13.81
C LEU A 17 6.67 4.71 13.41
N LYS A 18 7.25 3.80 14.21
CA LYS A 18 7.15 2.36 14.01
C LYS A 18 5.69 1.88 14.03
N GLY A 19 4.92 2.29 15.03
CA GLY A 19 3.50 1.95 15.15
C GLY A 19 2.67 2.47 13.98
N ALA A 20 2.86 3.75 13.63
CA ALA A 20 2.19 4.39 12.50
C ALA A 20 2.50 3.67 11.18
N ASN A 21 3.76 3.35 10.92
CA ASN A 21 4.17 2.65 9.70
C ASN A 21 3.57 1.24 9.57
N LEU A 22 3.44 0.49 10.67
CA LEU A 22 2.75 -0.80 10.67
C LEU A 22 1.25 -0.63 10.36
N ALA A 23 0.59 0.36 10.97
CA ALA A 23 -0.82 0.66 10.73
C ALA A 23 -1.07 1.11 9.29
N MET A 24 -0.23 2.01 8.76
CA MET A 24 -0.28 2.45 7.36
C MET A 24 -0.16 1.26 6.39
N GLY A 25 0.77 0.34 6.64
CA GLY A 25 0.91 -0.85 5.82
C GLY A 25 -0.35 -1.70 5.77
N GLN A 26 -1.02 -1.88 6.90
CA GLN A 26 -2.28 -2.63 6.98
C GLN A 26 -3.41 -1.94 6.21
N GLN A 27 -3.56 -0.63 6.38
CA GLN A 27 -4.58 0.17 5.70
C GLN A 27 -4.40 0.16 4.19
N PHE A 28 -3.18 0.36 3.71
CA PHE A 28 -2.92 0.49 2.28
C PHE A 28 -2.88 -0.84 1.50
N VAL A 29 -2.72 -1.96 2.15
CA VAL A 29 -3.09 -3.27 1.56
C VAL A 29 -4.59 -3.33 1.28
N GLY A 30 -5.44 -2.77 2.16
CA GLY A 30 -6.87 -2.63 1.95
C GLY A 30 -7.21 -1.76 0.74
N VAL A 31 -6.55 -0.60 0.60
CA VAL A 31 -6.70 0.31 -0.55
C VAL A 31 -6.29 -0.38 -1.86
N ALA A 32 -5.13 -1.07 -1.86
CA ALA A 32 -4.67 -1.83 -3.03
C ALA A 32 -5.69 -2.90 -3.44
N ARG A 33 -6.22 -3.63 -2.47
CA ARG A 33 -7.23 -4.67 -2.71
C ARG A 33 -8.51 -4.08 -3.29
N ALA A 34 -9.04 -3.00 -2.71
CA ALA A 34 -10.24 -2.34 -3.19
C ALA A 34 -10.07 -1.83 -4.64
N ALA A 35 -8.93 -1.24 -4.96
CA ALA A 35 -8.64 -0.78 -6.32
C ALA A 35 -8.56 -1.95 -7.33
N TYR A 36 -7.97 -3.07 -6.93
CA TYR A 36 -7.93 -4.29 -7.74
C TYR A 36 -9.32 -4.85 -7.98
N ASP A 37 -10.16 -4.96 -6.95
CA ASP A 37 -11.51 -5.53 -7.05
C ASP A 37 -12.40 -4.67 -8.00
N ILE A 38 -12.36 -3.34 -7.88
CA ILE A 38 -13.06 -2.42 -8.78
C ILE A 38 -12.61 -2.63 -10.24
N ALA A 39 -11.30 -2.70 -10.46
CA ALA A 39 -10.76 -2.89 -11.80
C ALA A 39 -11.14 -4.26 -12.41
N LEU A 40 -11.14 -5.31 -11.58
CA LEU A 40 -11.51 -6.66 -11.99
C LEU A 40 -13.00 -6.75 -12.37
N ASP A 41 -13.88 -6.17 -11.55
CA ASP A 41 -15.32 -6.19 -11.80
C ASP A 41 -15.66 -5.35 -13.03
N TYR A 42 -15.09 -4.14 -13.14
CA TYR A 42 -15.25 -3.34 -14.35
C TYR A 42 -14.78 -4.08 -15.61
N ALA A 43 -13.65 -4.77 -15.55
CA ALA A 43 -13.13 -5.50 -16.70
C ALA A 43 -14.00 -6.67 -17.15
N LYS A 44 -14.78 -7.28 -16.24
CA LYS A 44 -15.75 -8.34 -16.56
C LYS A 44 -17.01 -7.81 -17.23
N GLU A 45 -17.42 -6.58 -16.91
CA GLU A 45 -18.69 -5.99 -17.34
C GLU A 45 -18.55 -5.10 -18.56
N TRP A 46 -17.45 -4.32 -18.63
CA TRP A 46 -17.26 -3.35 -19.71
C TRP A 46 -16.91 -4.01 -21.03
N VAL A 47 -17.77 -3.79 -22.05
CA VAL A 47 -17.58 -4.34 -23.39
C VAL A 47 -16.90 -3.30 -24.30
N GLN A 48 -15.77 -3.67 -24.88
CA GLN A 48 -15.05 -2.89 -25.88
C GLN A 48 -14.30 -3.83 -26.84
N GLY A 49 -14.31 -3.51 -28.12
CA GLY A 49 -13.71 -4.40 -29.13
C GLY A 49 -14.51 -5.70 -29.33
N GLY A 50 -15.82 -5.67 -29.04
CA GLY A 50 -16.75 -6.79 -29.28
C GLY A 50 -16.85 -7.83 -28.15
N CYS A 51 -16.12 -7.66 -27.06
CA CYS A 51 -16.18 -8.55 -25.89
C CYS A 51 -15.89 -7.78 -24.59
N PRO A 52 -16.17 -8.37 -23.39
CA PRO A 52 -15.69 -7.83 -22.12
C PRO A 52 -14.18 -7.62 -22.17
N ILE A 53 -13.71 -6.48 -21.63
CA ILE A 53 -12.28 -6.13 -21.77
C ILE A 53 -11.35 -7.11 -21.06
N ILE A 54 -11.85 -7.88 -20.10
CA ILE A 54 -11.08 -8.94 -19.46
C ILE A 54 -10.60 -10.01 -20.45
N GLU A 55 -11.23 -10.16 -21.61
CA GLU A 55 -10.82 -11.13 -22.64
C GLU A 55 -9.54 -10.71 -23.37
N HIS A 56 -9.19 -9.41 -23.36
CA HIS A 56 -7.97 -8.92 -23.98
C HIS A 56 -6.71 -9.28 -23.19
N GLN A 57 -5.68 -9.74 -23.88
CA GLN A 57 -4.43 -10.23 -23.25
C GLN A 57 -3.72 -9.16 -22.41
N ASN A 58 -3.70 -7.92 -22.88
CA ASN A 58 -3.08 -6.80 -22.16
C ASN A 58 -3.82 -6.48 -20.84
N VAL A 59 -5.15 -6.61 -20.82
CA VAL A 59 -5.97 -6.45 -19.61
C VAL A 59 -5.70 -7.60 -18.64
N LYS A 60 -5.69 -8.84 -19.11
CA LYS A 60 -5.33 -10.02 -18.29
C LYS A 60 -3.96 -9.86 -17.62
N ASN A 61 -2.94 -9.46 -18.38
CA ASN A 61 -1.60 -9.25 -17.86
C ASN A 61 -1.55 -8.13 -16.81
N ARG A 62 -2.26 -7.02 -17.04
CA ARG A 62 -2.32 -5.92 -16.08
C ARG A 62 -3.00 -6.35 -14.78
N LEU A 63 -4.16 -7.00 -14.87
CA LEU A 63 -4.87 -7.53 -13.70
C LEU A 63 -4.02 -8.53 -12.91
N PHE A 64 -3.28 -9.40 -13.59
CA PHE A 64 -2.38 -10.32 -12.91
C PHE A 64 -1.23 -9.59 -12.20
N GLY A 65 -0.64 -8.57 -12.80
CA GLY A 65 0.37 -7.72 -12.16
C GLY A 65 -0.16 -7.00 -10.92
N MET A 66 -1.40 -6.50 -10.99
CA MET A 66 -2.08 -5.89 -9.83
C MET A 66 -2.29 -6.93 -8.71
N PHE A 67 -2.78 -8.12 -9.05
CA PHE A 67 -2.95 -9.23 -8.10
C PHE A 67 -1.64 -9.60 -7.40
N GLN A 68 -0.54 -9.74 -8.16
CA GLN A 68 0.78 -10.05 -7.58
C GLN A 68 1.23 -9.01 -6.55
N LYS A 69 1.06 -7.72 -6.85
CA LYS A 69 1.43 -6.62 -5.93
C LYS A 69 0.60 -6.66 -4.65
N VAL A 70 -0.71 -6.87 -4.77
CA VAL A 70 -1.62 -6.99 -3.61
C VAL A 70 -1.20 -8.16 -2.72
N GLU A 71 -0.98 -9.35 -3.28
CA GLU A 71 -0.64 -10.54 -2.50
C GLU A 71 0.78 -10.47 -1.90
N ALA A 72 1.75 -9.89 -2.61
CA ALA A 72 3.10 -9.68 -2.07
C ALA A 72 3.08 -8.72 -0.88
N ALA A 73 2.43 -7.55 -1.03
CA ALA A 73 2.30 -6.58 0.05
C ALA A 73 1.55 -7.16 1.25
N ARG A 74 0.42 -7.83 1.01
CA ARG A 74 -0.40 -8.47 2.04
C ARG A 74 0.38 -9.52 2.84
N SER A 75 1.14 -10.37 2.15
CA SER A 75 1.93 -11.42 2.79
C SER A 75 3.04 -10.83 3.66
N HIS A 76 3.74 -9.80 3.17
CA HIS A 76 4.77 -9.11 3.92
C HIS A 76 4.21 -8.40 5.16
N VAL A 77 3.14 -7.62 4.99
CA VAL A 77 2.46 -6.90 6.08
C VAL A 77 2.01 -7.88 7.17
N ARG A 78 1.32 -8.97 6.79
CA ARG A 78 0.86 -9.98 7.76
C ARG A 78 2.01 -10.61 8.53
N ARG A 79 3.07 -11.02 7.84
CA ARG A 79 4.26 -11.62 8.47
C ARG A 79 4.88 -10.69 9.49
N VAL A 80 5.09 -9.41 9.14
CA VAL A 80 5.76 -8.46 10.03
C VAL A 80 4.84 -8.06 11.18
N SER A 81 3.55 -7.82 10.94
CA SER A 81 2.58 -7.48 12.00
C SER A 81 2.44 -8.61 13.03
N LEU A 82 2.39 -9.87 12.58
CA LEU A 82 2.37 -11.02 13.49
C LEU A 82 3.67 -11.11 14.32
N ALA A 83 4.83 -10.90 13.67
CA ALA A 83 6.10 -10.90 14.36
C ALA A 83 6.19 -9.76 15.40
N ASP A 84 5.67 -8.57 15.08
CA ASP A 84 5.62 -7.44 16.01
C ASP A 84 4.74 -7.75 17.23
N ALA A 85 3.59 -8.38 17.02
CA ALA A 85 2.65 -8.70 18.08
C ALA A 85 3.17 -9.76 19.08
N VAL A 86 4.01 -10.70 18.63
CA VAL A 86 4.49 -11.80 19.49
C VAL A 86 5.88 -11.56 20.08
N LYS A 87 6.67 -10.66 19.51
CA LYS A 87 8.03 -10.39 19.95
C LYS A 87 8.04 -9.34 21.07
N PRO A 88 8.65 -9.62 22.24
CA PRO A 88 8.85 -8.60 23.26
C PRO A 88 9.60 -7.38 22.70
N GLY A 89 9.03 -6.18 22.84
CA GLY A 89 9.57 -4.95 22.23
C GLY A 89 9.26 -4.75 20.74
N GLY A 90 8.54 -5.70 20.13
CA GLY A 90 8.16 -5.65 18.72
C GLY A 90 9.30 -5.90 17.74
N VAL A 91 9.05 -5.66 16.45
CA VAL A 91 10.08 -5.76 15.41
C VAL A 91 10.97 -4.51 15.38
N PRO A 92 12.23 -4.60 14.92
CA PRO A 92 13.07 -3.43 14.62
C PRO A 92 12.43 -2.49 13.60
N PHE A 93 12.76 -1.20 13.69
CA PHE A 93 12.19 -0.12 12.85
C PHE A 93 12.24 -0.42 11.35
N GLN A 94 13.34 -0.98 10.83
CA GLN A 94 13.48 -1.27 9.40
C GLN A 94 12.41 -2.22 8.87
N TYR A 95 11.87 -3.12 9.69
CA TYR A 95 10.75 -3.98 9.30
C TYR A 95 9.44 -3.20 9.19
N ALA A 96 9.16 -2.30 10.13
CA ALA A 96 7.98 -1.45 10.07
C ALA A 96 8.03 -0.49 8.88
N ALA A 97 9.18 0.15 8.65
CA ALA A 97 9.41 0.99 7.48
C ALA A 97 9.23 0.20 6.17
N SER A 98 9.76 -1.03 6.09
CA SER A 98 9.59 -1.87 4.90
C SER A 98 8.13 -2.25 4.63
N VAL A 99 7.34 -2.42 5.68
CA VAL A 99 5.88 -2.66 5.59
C VAL A 99 5.18 -1.47 4.94
N LYS A 100 5.41 -0.28 5.47
CA LYS A 100 4.79 0.95 4.96
C LYS A 100 5.21 1.22 3.53
N VAL A 101 6.50 1.22 3.24
CA VAL A 101 7.03 1.53 1.91
C VAL A 101 6.48 0.55 0.86
N LEU A 102 6.53 -0.76 1.11
CA LEU A 102 6.01 -1.75 0.16
C LEU A 102 4.50 -1.63 -0.04
N ALA A 103 3.73 -1.50 1.04
CA ALA A 103 2.27 -1.47 0.96
C ALA A 103 1.75 -0.21 0.25
N THR A 104 2.30 0.96 0.59
CA THR A 104 1.87 2.23 -0.02
C THR A 104 2.29 2.34 -1.48
N GLN A 105 3.50 1.89 -1.82
CA GLN A 105 3.96 1.83 -3.21
C GLN A 105 3.07 0.89 -4.04
N SER A 106 2.78 -0.30 -3.51
CA SER A 106 1.88 -1.26 -4.17
C SER A 106 0.47 -0.70 -4.34
N ALA A 107 -0.06 -0.01 -3.32
CA ALA A 107 -1.37 0.61 -3.39
C ALA A 107 -1.44 1.69 -4.48
N PHE A 108 -0.43 2.54 -4.55
CA PHE A 108 -0.35 3.58 -5.58
C PHE A 108 -0.28 2.99 -6.99
N GLU A 109 0.56 1.97 -7.21
CA GLU A 109 0.69 1.32 -8.52
C GLU A 109 -0.58 0.58 -8.92
N VAL A 110 -1.23 -0.13 -7.99
CA VAL A 110 -2.50 -0.83 -8.26
C VAL A 110 -3.63 0.16 -8.51
N ALA A 111 -3.74 1.24 -7.75
CA ALA A 111 -4.75 2.28 -7.99
C ALA A 111 -4.53 3.01 -9.31
N HIS A 112 -3.27 3.26 -9.70
CA HIS A 112 -2.91 3.79 -11.03
C HIS A 112 -3.38 2.84 -12.15
N ASP A 113 -3.10 1.55 -12.03
CA ASP A 113 -3.52 0.55 -13.00
C ASP A 113 -5.06 0.39 -13.06
N ALA A 114 -5.76 0.57 -11.94
CA ALA A 114 -7.22 0.59 -11.91
C ALA A 114 -7.78 1.77 -12.72
N ILE A 115 -7.28 2.99 -12.51
CA ILE A 115 -7.64 4.16 -13.33
C ILE A 115 -7.41 3.86 -14.81
N GLN A 116 -6.28 3.28 -15.17
CA GLN A 116 -5.93 2.97 -16.55
C GLN A 116 -6.91 1.96 -17.18
N LEU A 117 -7.37 0.97 -16.42
CA LEU A 117 -8.36 -0.02 -16.90
C LEU A 117 -9.76 0.56 -17.06
N LEU A 118 -10.16 1.45 -16.16
CA LEU A 118 -11.45 2.14 -16.23
C LEU A 118 -11.47 3.24 -17.31
N GLY A 119 -10.29 3.70 -17.76
CA GLY A 119 -10.19 4.80 -18.71
C GLY A 119 -10.78 6.10 -18.15
N GLY A 120 -11.54 6.84 -18.95
CA GLY A 120 -12.19 8.09 -18.50
C GLY A 120 -13.10 7.92 -17.28
N ASN A 121 -13.77 6.78 -17.17
CA ASN A 121 -14.63 6.46 -16.01
C ASN A 121 -13.85 6.42 -14.70
N GLY A 122 -12.58 5.99 -14.73
CA GLY A 122 -11.71 5.95 -13.54
C GLY A 122 -11.37 7.33 -12.95
N LEU A 123 -11.63 8.41 -13.70
CA LEU A 123 -11.39 9.78 -13.25
C LEU A 123 -12.68 10.49 -12.78
N THR A 124 -13.81 9.80 -12.80
CA THR A 124 -15.10 10.34 -12.36
C THR A 124 -15.41 9.94 -10.92
N HIS A 125 -16.27 10.73 -10.25
CA HIS A 125 -16.75 10.43 -8.89
C HIS A 125 -17.76 9.27 -8.85
N GLU A 126 -18.23 8.79 -9.99
CA GLU A 126 -19.12 7.63 -10.11
C GLU A 126 -18.43 6.33 -9.73
N TYR A 127 -17.10 6.29 -9.91
CA TYR A 127 -16.26 5.17 -9.52
C TYR A 127 -15.31 5.58 -8.39
N LEU A 128 -15.17 4.71 -7.39
CA LEU A 128 -14.29 4.96 -6.24
C LEU A 128 -12.78 4.97 -6.61
N ALA A 129 -12.44 4.58 -7.84
CA ALA A 129 -11.07 4.45 -8.31
C ALA A 129 -10.25 5.74 -8.16
N GLU A 130 -10.85 6.92 -8.50
CA GLU A 130 -10.18 8.22 -8.40
C GLU A 130 -9.83 8.58 -6.94
N LYS A 131 -10.74 8.25 -6.01
CA LYS A 131 -10.49 8.47 -4.58
C LYS A 131 -9.37 7.57 -4.06
N LEU A 132 -9.43 6.28 -4.38
CA LEU A 132 -8.39 5.32 -3.98
C LEU A 132 -7.02 5.71 -4.53
N PHE A 133 -6.95 6.25 -5.74
CA PHE A 133 -5.71 6.76 -6.33
C PHE A 133 -5.16 7.96 -5.56
N ARG A 134 -6.00 8.94 -5.19
CA ARG A 134 -5.58 10.11 -4.40
C ARG A 134 -5.13 9.70 -2.99
N ASP A 135 -5.87 8.81 -2.34
CA ASP A 135 -5.51 8.28 -1.02
C ASP A 135 -4.17 7.52 -1.09
N ALA A 136 -4.00 6.65 -2.09
CA ALA A 136 -2.75 5.94 -2.30
C ALA A 136 -1.57 6.88 -2.62
N ARG A 137 -1.81 7.97 -3.34
CA ARG A 137 -0.76 8.97 -3.62
C ARG A 137 -0.32 9.71 -2.35
N SER A 138 -1.26 10.09 -1.47
CA SER A 138 -0.94 10.77 -0.22
C SER A 138 -0.12 9.87 0.72
N SER A 139 -0.41 8.58 0.73
CA SER A 139 0.26 7.62 1.60
C SER A 139 1.77 7.48 1.38
N LEU A 140 2.27 7.84 0.20
CA LEU A 140 3.72 7.85 -0.09
C LEU A 140 4.45 8.95 0.70
N ILE A 141 3.70 9.94 1.22
CA ILE A 141 4.22 11.13 1.90
C ILE A 141 3.95 11.07 3.41
N GLU A 142 2.76 10.59 3.79
CA GLU A 142 2.31 10.53 5.20
C GLU A 142 3.20 9.63 6.06
N ASP A 143 3.26 9.92 7.36
CA ASP A 143 3.99 9.17 8.39
C ASP A 143 5.45 8.85 8.01
N GLY A 144 6.05 9.77 7.29
CA GLY A 144 7.38 9.67 6.71
C GLY A 144 7.33 9.36 5.22
N GLU A 145 7.96 10.23 4.43
CA GLU A 145 8.11 10.04 2.98
C GLU A 145 8.91 8.75 2.70
N ASN A 146 8.48 7.98 1.70
CA ASN A 146 8.99 6.63 1.45
C ASN A 146 10.51 6.56 1.25
N SER A 147 11.12 7.54 0.56
CA SER A 147 12.57 7.55 0.33
C SER A 147 13.33 7.82 1.63
N MET A 148 12.82 8.73 2.46
CA MET A 148 13.42 9.04 3.76
C MET A 148 13.30 7.85 4.72
N LEU A 149 12.15 7.17 4.75
CA LEU A 149 11.99 5.94 5.53
C LEU A 149 12.97 4.85 5.06
N GLY A 150 13.16 4.75 3.75
CA GLY A 150 14.14 3.83 3.15
C GLY A 150 15.57 4.11 3.62
N LEU A 151 15.99 5.37 3.63
CA LEU A 151 17.32 5.78 4.13
C LEU A 151 17.47 5.48 5.63
N MET A 152 16.45 5.80 6.43
CA MET A 152 16.46 5.53 7.87
C MET A 152 16.51 4.02 8.16
N ALA A 153 15.80 3.21 7.38
CA ALA A 153 15.81 1.77 7.48
C ALA A 153 17.16 1.17 7.07
N ALA A 154 17.74 1.65 5.97
CA ALA A 154 19.04 1.20 5.46
C ALA A 154 20.17 1.44 6.46
N ALA A 155 20.13 2.53 7.20
CA ALA A 155 21.11 2.81 8.26
C ALA A 155 21.04 1.83 9.45
N ARG A 156 20.07 0.92 9.47
CA ARG A 156 19.84 -0.09 10.52
C ARG A 156 20.01 -1.54 10.04
N LEU A 157 20.46 -1.73 8.80
CA LEU A 157 20.79 -3.05 8.27
C LEU A 157 22.20 -3.45 8.68
#